data_c6efecb79f24f29a09c9c4c3307a8003
#
_entry.id   c6efecb79f24f29a09c9c4c3307a8003
#
_cell.length_a   1.000
_cell.length_b   1.000
_cell.length_c   1.000
_cell.angle_alpha   90.00
_cell.angle_beta   90.00
_cell.angle_gamma   90.00
#
_symmetry.space_group_name_H-M   'P 1'
#
loop_
_entity.id
_entity.type
_entity.pdbx_description
1 polymer ?
#
loop_
_entity_poly.entity_id
_entity_poly.type
_entity_poly.pdbx_seq_one_letter_code
_entity_poly.pdbx_strand_id
1 'polypeptide(L)'
;MAQREIGLAAGEPPVARGYTPSIYAELPKLLERSGNFQKGSITGVYTVLVEGDDTNEPIADTVRGILDGHIVLSRRLANSNHFPAIDVGASISRLMTDIVARIRDVMGTYEKNSDLVSIGAYKAGTNPKLDYALGKIDGINQFLMQGVNEGFTYEEDLEAMRKLL
;
A
#
# COMPACT_ATOMS: atom_id res chain seq x y z
N MET A 1 -15.20 11.35 -12.14
CA MET A 1 -16.45 11.22 -12.93
C MET A 1 -16.79 12.52 -13.66
N ALA A 2 -17.00 13.64 -12.98
CA ALA A 2 -17.40 14.91 -13.64
C ALA A 2 -16.46 15.32 -14.79
N GLN A 3 -15.15 15.29 -14.62
CA GLN A 3 -14.19 15.64 -15.66
C GLN A 3 -14.29 14.74 -16.91
N ARG A 4 -14.63 13.46 -16.74
CA ARG A 4 -14.87 12.56 -17.88
C ARG A 4 -16.07 13.03 -18.70
N GLU A 5 -17.15 13.37 -18.02
CA GLU A 5 -18.36 13.85 -18.71
C GLU A 5 -18.16 15.20 -19.40
N ILE A 6 -17.41 16.09 -18.75
CA ILE A 6 -17.04 17.40 -19.34
C ILE A 6 -16.19 17.19 -20.60
N GLY A 7 -15.16 16.35 -20.55
CA GLY A 7 -14.32 16.07 -21.69
C GLY A 7 -15.09 15.44 -22.86
N LEU A 8 -15.93 14.43 -22.57
CA LEU A 8 -16.80 13.82 -23.59
C LEU A 8 -17.78 14.82 -24.21
N ALA A 9 -18.40 15.68 -23.39
CA ALA A 9 -19.29 16.73 -23.88
C ALA A 9 -18.56 17.80 -24.71
N ALA A 10 -17.28 18.03 -24.44
CA ALA A 10 -16.41 18.91 -25.23
C ALA A 10 -15.89 18.26 -26.53
N GLY A 11 -16.25 17.00 -26.79
CA GLY A 11 -15.84 16.26 -27.99
C GLY A 11 -14.47 15.61 -27.91
N GLU A 12 -13.88 15.47 -26.70
CA GLU A 12 -12.63 14.72 -26.55
C GLU A 12 -12.85 13.22 -26.82
N PRO A 13 -11.95 12.55 -27.53
CA PRO A 13 -12.05 11.12 -27.74
C PRO A 13 -11.83 10.36 -26.42
N PRO A 14 -12.65 9.32 -26.13
CA PRO A 14 -12.40 8.46 -24.99
C PRO A 14 -11.12 7.63 -25.21
N VAL A 15 -10.28 7.54 -24.17
CA VAL A 15 -9.06 6.71 -24.16
C VAL A 15 -9.35 5.44 -23.36
N ALA A 16 -8.53 5.09 -22.37
CA ALA A 16 -8.74 3.91 -21.56
C ALA A 16 -9.97 4.03 -20.65
N ARG A 17 -10.84 3.02 -20.66
CA ARG A 17 -12.07 2.95 -19.84
C ARG A 17 -12.99 4.18 -19.96
N GLY A 18 -12.98 4.83 -21.11
CA GLY A 18 -13.80 6.00 -21.38
C GLY A 18 -13.33 7.30 -20.72
N TYR A 19 -12.14 7.31 -20.14
CA TYR A 19 -11.53 8.54 -19.66
C TYR A 19 -10.98 9.37 -20.82
N THR A 20 -11.07 10.69 -20.70
CA THR A 20 -10.60 11.63 -21.72
C THR A 20 -9.17 12.12 -21.42
N PRO A 21 -8.40 12.57 -22.42
CA PRO A 21 -7.03 13.08 -22.21
C PRO A 21 -6.93 14.20 -21.18
N SER A 22 -7.95 15.07 -21.10
CA SER A 22 -8.00 16.18 -20.14
C SER A 22 -7.90 15.73 -18.68
N ILE A 23 -8.39 14.55 -18.34
CA ILE A 23 -8.29 14.00 -16.96
C ILE A 23 -6.83 13.84 -16.54
N TYR A 24 -6.02 13.27 -17.43
CA TYR A 24 -4.59 13.04 -17.14
C TYR A 24 -3.80 14.34 -17.04
N ALA A 25 -4.25 15.40 -17.70
CA ALA A 25 -3.65 16.73 -17.56
C ALA A 25 -4.08 17.45 -16.26
N GLU A 26 -5.26 17.16 -15.73
CA GLU A 26 -5.77 17.80 -14.51
C GLU A 26 -5.33 17.08 -13.22
N LEU A 27 -5.10 15.76 -13.25
CA LEU A 27 -4.68 15.00 -12.07
C LEU A 27 -3.39 15.55 -11.43
N PRO A 28 -2.28 15.80 -12.15
CA PRO A 28 -1.09 16.40 -11.57
C PRO A 28 -1.38 17.73 -10.89
N LYS A 29 -2.12 18.62 -11.55
CA LYS A 29 -2.45 19.94 -11.01
C LYS A 29 -3.24 19.87 -9.70
N LEU A 30 -4.13 18.87 -9.60
CA LEU A 30 -4.90 18.63 -8.37
C LEU A 30 -3.98 18.13 -7.24
N LEU A 31 -3.11 17.16 -7.52
CA LEU A 31 -2.27 16.51 -6.53
C LEU A 31 -1.13 17.42 -6.06
N GLU A 32 -0.55 18.24 -6.96
CA GLU A 32 0.49 19.22 -6.64
C GLU A 32 0.02 20.40 -5.77
N ARG A 33 -1.28 20.49 -5.48
CA ARG A 33 -1.81 21.45 -4.50
C ARG A 33 -1.39 21.14 -3.06
N SER A 34 -0.94 19.94 -2.80
CA SER A 34 -0.34 19.53 -1.54
C SER A 34 1.17 19.45 -1.68
N GLY A 35 1.90 19.61 -0.59
CA GLY A 35 3.36 19.52 -0.59
C GLY A 35 4.03 20.54 0.30
N ASN A 36 5.33 20.72 0.10
CA ASN A 36 6.15 21.69 0.82
C ASN A 36 6.17 23.02 0.08
N PHE A 37 5.90 24.09 0.81
CA PHE A 37 5.90 25.46 0.31
C PHE A 37 6.95 26.30 1.03
N GLN A 38 7.18 27.53 0.57
CA GLN A 38 8.11 28.46 1.23
C GLN A 38 7.75 28.75 2.69
N LYS A 39 6.48 28.69 3.05
CA LYS A 39 5.96 28.83 4.42
C LYS A 39 5.04 27.67 4.75
N GLY A 40 5.61 26.62 5.35
CA GLY A 40 4.85 25.45 5.82
C GLY A 40 4.63 24.37 4.74
N SER A 41 3.82 23.38 5.11
CA SER A 41 3.51 22.24 4.26
C SER A 41 2.04 21.87 4.36
N ILE A 42 1.53 21.22 3.31
CA ILE A 42 0.18 20.63 3.28
C ILE A 42 0.35 19.15 2.98
N THR A 43 -0.05 18.30 3.92
CA THR A 43 -0.12 16.85 3.69
C THR A 43 -1.48 16.52 3.08
N GLY A 44 -1.48 15.95 1.87
CA GLY A 44 -2.67 15.49 1.18
C GLY A 44 -2.86 13.98 1.36
N VAL A 45 -4.05 13.56 1.80
CA VAL A 45 -4.45 12.15 1.81
C VAL A 45 -5.60 11.99 0.83
N TYR A 46 -5.37 11.26 -0.26
CA TYR A 46 -6.33 11.07 -1.34
C TYR A 46 -6.82 9.63 -1.37
N THR A 47 -8.13 9.45 -1.43
CA THR A 47 -8.72 8.13 -1.61
C THR A 47 -9.05 7.91 -3.08
N VAL A 48 -8.51 6.84 -3.65
CA VAL A 48 -8.79 6.40 -5.02
C VAL A 48 -9.54 5.07 -4.95
N LEU A 49 -10.74 5.04 -5.51
CA LEU A 49 -11.53 3.81 -5.62
C LEU A 49 -11.18 3.12 -6.93
N VAL A 50 -10.85 1.84 -6.84
CA VAL A 50 -10.60 0.98 -7.99
C VAL A 50 -11.72 -0.05 -8.14
N GLU A 51 -12.10 -0.36 -9.36
CA GLU A 51 -13.14 -1.34 -9.65
C GLU A 51 -12.54 -2.75 -9.68
N GLY A 52 -13.15 -3.69 -8.95
CA GLY A 52 -12.73 -5.09 -8.95
C GLY A 52 -11.32 -5.36 -8.41
N ASP A 53 -10.83 -4.52 -7.49
CA ASP A 53 -9.47 -4.57 -6.94
C ASP A 53 -8.36 -4.44 -8.03
N ASP A 54 -8.70 -3.87 -9.20
CA ASP A 54 -7.77 -3.65 -10.31
C ASP A 54 -6.86 -2.44 -10.04
N THR A 55 -5.72 -2.71 -9.41
CA THR A 55 -4.70 -1.69 -9.13
C THR A 55 -4.03 -1.13 -10.40
N ASN A 56 -4.24 -1.76 -11.57
CA ASN A 56 -3.73 -1.29 -12.87
C ASN A 56 -4.76 -0.42 -13.61
N GLU A 57 -5.84 -0.04 -12.94
CA GLU A 57 -6.80 0.93 -13.46
C GLU A 57 -6.08 2.24 -13.80
N PRO A 58 -6.31 2.82 -15.00
CA PRO A 58 -5.49 3.93 -15.52
C PRO A 58 -5.39 5.15 -14.61
N ILE A 59 -6.45 5.50 -13.89
CA ILE A 59 -6.43 6.63 -12.95
C ILE A 59 -5.60 6.29 -11.72
N ALA A 60 -5.77 5.09 -11.14
CA ALA A 60 -5.01 4.65 -9.99
C ALA A 60 -3.51 4.56 -10.31
N ASP A 61 -3.16 4.05 -11.48
CA ASP A 61 -1.77 3.97 -11.94
C ASP A 61 -1.14 5.36 -12.13
N THR A 62 -1.87 6.28 -12.78
CA THR A 62 -1.42 7.67 -12.96
C THR A 62 -1.20 8.36 -11.62
N VAL A 63 -2.14 8.23 -10.68
CA VAL A 63 -2.04 8.84 -9.35
C VAL A 63 -0.86 8.27 -8.57
N ARG A 64 -0.64 6.95 -8.60
CA ARG A 64 0.53 6.33 -7.97
C ARG A 64 1.85 6.83 -8.51
N GLY A 65 1.92 7.13 -9.81
CA GLY A 65 3.11 7.70 -10.44
C GLY A 65 3.46 9.11 -9.98
N ILE A 66 2.47 9.89 -9.53
CA ILE A 66 2.63 11.28 -9.11
C ILE A 66 2.92 11.39 -7.60
N LEU A 67 2.28 10.55 -6.78
CA LEU A 67 2.36 10.64 -5.33
C LEU A 67 3.67 10.07 -4.76
N ASP A 68 4.07 10.56 -3.59
CA ASP A 68 5.26 10.12 -2.86
C ASP A 68 5.10 8.75 -2.19
N GLY A 69 3.88 8.25 -2.11
CA GLY A 69 3.57 6.95 -1.57
C GLY A 69 2.09 6.62 -1.72
N HIS A 70 1.75 5.37 -1.53
CA HIS A 70 0.37 4.90 -1.53
C HIS A 70 0.17 3.77 -0.52
N ILE A 71 -1.02 3.71 0.03
CA ILE A 71 -1.47 2.67 0.94
C ILE A 71 -2.51 1.84 0.20
N VAL A 72 -2.27 0.55 0.09
CA VAL A 72 -3.18 -0.41 -0.54
C VAL A 72 -4.03 -1.09 0.52
N LEU A 73 -5.34 -1.01 0.37
CA LEU A 73 -6.29 -1.78 1.17
C LEU A 73 -6.60 -3.10 0.48
N SER A 74 -6.55 -4.20 1.22
CA SER A 74 -6.73 -5.55 0.70
C SER A 74 -8.01 -6.19 1.21
N ARG A 75 -8.90 -6.58 0.29
CA ARG A 75 -10.11 -7.34 0.63
C ARG A 75 -9.76 -8.71 1.23
N ARG A 76 -8.66 -9.33 0.79
CA ARG A 76 -8.16 -10.60 1.33
C ARG A 76 -7.86 -10.48 2.83
N LEU A 77 -7.18 -9.42 3.24
CA LEU A 77 -6.88 -9.15 4.66
C LEU A 77 -8.16 -8.88 5.47
N ALA A 78 -9.08 -8.08 4.93
CA ALA A 78 -10.36 -7.85 5.57
C ALA A 78 -11.17 -9.14 5.78
N ASN A 79 -11.20 -10.02 4.77
CA ASN A 79 -11.89 -11.29 4.85
C ASN A 79 -11.27 -12.27 5.86
N SER A 80 -9.96 -12.13 6.13
CA SER A 80 -9.26 -12.88 7.19
C SER A 80 -9.32 -12.21 8.57
N ASN A 81 -10.16 -11.20 8.73
CA ASN A 81 -10.30 -10.42 9.97
C ASN A 81 -9.01 -9.71 10.41
N HIS A 82 -8.13 -9.38 9.46
CA HIS A 82 -6.91 -8.60 9.69
C HIS A 82 -7.22 -7.12 9.49
N PHE A 83 -7.32 -6.36 10.57
CA PHE A 83 -7.61 -4.92 10.54
C PHE A 83 -6.55 -4.11 11.30
N PRO A 84 -6.15 -2.92 10.76
CA PRO A 84 -6.57 -2.37 9.46
C PRO A 84 -6.16 -3.26 8.29
N ALA A 85 -6.99 -3.32 7.25
CA ALA A 85 -6.78 -4.20 6.09
C ALA A 85 -5.73 -3.64 5.12
N ILE A 86 -4.58 -3.18 5.63
CA ILE A 86 -3.49 -2.55 4.88
C ILE A 86 -2.52 -3.62 4.40
N ASP A 87 -2.36 -3.72 3.09
CA ASP A 87 -1.34 -4.57 2.48
C ASP A 87 0.00 -3.83 2.47
N VAL A 88 0.84 -4.13 3.46
CA VAL A 88 2.17 -3.52 3.63
C VAL A 88 3.10 -3.92 2.47
N GLY A 89 2.95 -5.13 1.94
CA GLY A 89 3.74 -5.60 0.79
C GLY A 89 3.45 -4.82 -0.48
N ALA A 90 2.19 -4.53 -0.76
CA ALA A 90 1.74 -3.77 -1.92
C ALA A 90 1.84 -2.25 -1.75
N SER A 91 1.92 -1.75 -0.51
CA SER A 91 2.03 -0.32 -0.20
C SER A 91 3.46 0.19 -0.38
N ILE A 92 3.63 1.44 -0.78
CA ILE A 92 4.95 2.06 -1.03
C ILE A 92 5.01 3.43 -0.35
N SER A 93 6.19 3.76 0.18
CA SER A 93 6.55 5.10 0.64
C SER A 93 7.97 5.43 0.20
N ARG A 94 8.20 6.63 -0.33
CA ARG A 94 9.55 7.14 -0.64
C ARG A 94 10.39 7.40 0.62
N LEU A 95 9.73 7.55 1.76
CA LEU A 95 10.37 7.79 3.07
C LEU A 95 10.52 6.50 3.89
N MET A 96 10.47 5.34 3.24
CA MET A 96 10.59 4.05 3.92
C MET A 96 11.93 3.92 4.62
N THR A 97 11.90 3.65 5.92
CA THR A 97 13.11 3.41 6.72
C THR A 97 13.63 1.98 6.53
N ASP A 98 14.92 1.75 6.86
CA ASP A 98 15.56 0.44 6.77
C ASP A 98 14.82 -0.64 7.57
N ILE A 99 14.23 -0.25 8.72
CA ILE A 99 13.48 -1.19 9.56
C ILE A 99 12.22 -1.68 8.87
N VAL A 100 11.50 -0.80 8.20
CA VAL A 100 10.31 -1.15 7.41
C VAL A 100 10.68 -2.02 6.21
N ALA A 101 11.82 -1.72 5.56
CA ALA A 101 12.33 -2.53 4.46
C ALA A 101 12.64 -3.97 4.92
N ARG A 102 13.24 -4.14 6.11
CA ARG A 102 13.52 -5.47 6.69
C ARG A 102 12.24 -6.23 7.05
N ILE A 103 11.24 -5.59 7.64
CA ILE A 103 9.93 -6.20 7.92
C ILE A 103 9.30 -6.68 6.61
N ARG A 104 9.31 -5.87 5.57
CA ARG A 104 8.79 -6.25 4.24
C ARG A 104 9.55 -7.42 3.62
N ASP A 105 10.87 -7.51 3.79
CA ASP A 105 11.65 -8.65 3.30
C ASP A 105 11.26 -9.95 4.01
N VAL A 106 11.01 -9.89 5.32
CA VAL A 106 10.49 -11.03 6.09
C VAL A 106 9.12 -11.46 5.59
N MET A 107 8.18 -10.52 5.47
CA MET A 107 6.82 -10.79 4.96
C MET A 107 6.85 -11.36 3.54
N GLY A 108 7.61 -10.75 2.64
CA GLY A 108 7.75 -11.21 1.25
C GLY A 108 8.44 -12.58 1.14
N THR A 109 9.37 -12.89 2.03
CA THR A 109 10.00 -14.22 2.09
C THR A 109 8.98 -15.29 2.52
N TYR A 110 8.17 -14.99 3.53
CA TYR A 110 7.10 -15.88 3.97
C TYR A 110 6.05 -16.07 2.86
N GLU A 111 5.54 -14.99 2.28
CA GLU A 111 4.48 -15.03 1.27
C GLU A 111 4.87 -15.86 0.04
N LYS A 112 6.10 -15.70 -0.46
CA LYS A 112 6.63 -16.50 -1.59
C LYS A 112 6.71 -17.99 -1.32
N ASN A 113 6.73 -18.40 -0.06
CA ASN A 113 6.87 -19.81 0.35
C ASN A 113 5.66 -20.31 1.14
N SER A 114 4.61 -19.50 1.27
CA SER A 114 3.44 -19.83 2.09
C SER A 114 2.75 -21.15 1.67
N ASP A 115 2.72 -21.43 0.37
CA ASP A 115 2.15 -22.69 -0.14
C ASP A 115 2.94 -23.90 0.32
N LEU A 116 4.28 -23.85 0.26
CA LEU A 116 5.15 -24.93 0.72
C LEU A 116 5.00 -25.21 2.23
N VAL A 117 4.80 -24.13 3.00
CA VAL A 117 4.61 -24.22 4.45
C VAL A 117 3.22 -24.80 4.75
N SER A 118 2.18 -24.31 4.09
CA SER A 118 0.77 -24.70 4.34
C SER A 118 0.49 -26.17 4.01
N ILE A 119 1.11 -26.72 2.96
CA ILE A 119 0.99 -28.15 2.60
C ILE A 119 1.96 -29.05 3.37
N GLY A 120 2.75 -28.51 4.31
CA GLY A 120 3.73 -29.26 5.09
C GLY A 120 4.93 -29.80 4.30
N ALA A 121 5.18 -29.27 3.10
CA ALA A 121 6.30 -29.68 2.25
C ALA A 121 7.64 -29.03 2.64
N TYR A 122 7.62 -27.98 3.47
CA TYR A 122 8.83 -27.33 3.94
C TYR A 122 9.46 -28.10 5.10
N LYS A 123 10.79 -28.29 5.01
CA LYS A 123 11.59 -28.89 6.10
C LYS A 123 12.46 -27.79 6.70
N ALA A 124 12.30 -27.56 8.00
CA ALA A 124 13.12 -26.60 8.76
C ALA A 124 14.62 -26.89 8.59
N GLY A 125 15.44 -25.85 8.50
CA GLY A 125 16.88 -25.94 8.29
C GLY A 125 17.31 -25.98 6.81
N THR A 126 16.39 -26.12 5.85
CA THR A 126 16.74 -26.15 4.42
C THR A 126 16.90 -24.74 3.82
N ASN A 127 16.27 -23.73 4.40
CA ASN A 127 16.35 -22.34 3.96
C ASN A 127 16.40 -21.40 5.19
N PRO A 128 17.61 -20.96 5.61
CA PRO A 128 17.76 -20.11 6.80
C PRO A 128 16.96 -18.80 6.75
N LYS A 129 16.77 -18.23 5.54
CA LYS A 129 15.99 -17.01 5.37
C LYS A 129 14.51 -17.27 5.62
N LEU A 130 13.99 -18.41 5.18
CA LEU A 130 12.60 -18.80 5.43
C LEU A 130 12.41 -19.22 6.90
N ASP A 131 13.36 -19.92 7.51
CA ASP A 131 13.31 -20.25 8.94
C ASP A 131 13.23 -18.99 9.80
N TYR A 132 14.03 -17.97 9.46
CA TYR A 132 13.97 -16.67 10.12
C TYR A 132 12.60 -16.00 9.94
N ALA A 133 12.07 -16.00 8.71
CA ALA A 133 10.77 -15.43 8.41
C ALA A 133 9.64 -16.13 9.17
N LEU A 134 9.66 -17.46 9.23
CA LEU A 134 8.69 -18.25 10.01
C LEU A 134 8.72 -17.93 11.50
N GLY A 135 9.89 -17.67 12.06
CA GLY A 135 10.03 -17.28 13.47
C GLY A 135 9.54 -15.86 13.78
N LYS A 136 9.35 -15.00 12.77
CA LYS A 136 9.02 -13.58 12.95
C LYS A 136 7.61 -13.21 12.46
N ILE A 137 7.03 -13.95 11.53
CA ILE A 137 5.80 -13.57 10.83
C ILE A 137 4.61 -13.37 11.74
N ASP A 138 4.45 -14.22 12.77
CA ASP A 138 3.32 -14.11 13.70
C ASP A 138 3.39 -12.83 14.52
N GLY A 139 4.59 -12.47 15.03
CA GLY A 139 4.80 -11.22 15.75
C GLY A 139 4.57 -9.99 14.86
N ILE A 140 5.00 -10.05 13.59
CA ILE A 140 4.77 -8.98 12.62
C ILE A 140 3.27 -8.84 12.34
N ASN A 141 2.56 -9.94 12.09
CA ASN A 141 1.12 -9.91 11.85
C ASN A 141 0.36 -9.36 13.06
N GLN A 142 0.74 -9.74 14.27
CA GLN A 142 0.15 -9.21 15.49
C GLN A 142 0.39 -7.71 15.63
N PHE A 143 1.58 -7.22 15.33
CA PHE A 143 1.90 -5.79 15.34
C PHE A 143 1.09 -5.00 14.29
N LEU A 144 0.84 -5.58 13.12
CA LEU A 144 0.07 -4.94 12.05
C LEU A 144 -1.45 -4.94 12.29
N MET A 145 -1.93 -5.72 13.25
CA MET A 145 -3.34 -5.71 13.66
C MET A 145 -3.53 -4.70 14.78
N GLN A 146 -4.55 -3.86 14.65
CA GLN A 146 -4.85 -2.81 15.63
C GLN A 146 -6.35 -2.77 15.91
N GLY A 147 -6.70 -2.68 17.18
CA GLY A 147 -8.09 -2.46 17.61
C GLY A 147 -8.57 -1.04 17.28
N VAL A 148 -9.87 -0.88 17.12
CA VAL A 148 -10.50 0.41 16.74
C VAL A 148 -10.18 1.55 17.72
N ASN A 149 -9.97 1.23 18.99
CA ASN A 149 -9.70 2.21 20.06
C ASN A 149 -8.23 2.24 20.50
N GLU A 150 -7.36 1.54 19.79
CA GLU A 150 -5.92 1.55 20.05
C GLU A 150 -5.25 2.67 19.26
N GLY A 151 -4.33 3.38 19.91
CA GLY A 151 -3.55 4.43 19.30
C GLY A 151 -2.13 4.41 19.87
N PHE A 152 -1.14 4.51 19.01
CA PHE A 152 0.27 4.52 19.35
C PHE A 152 0.93 5.78 18.79
N THR A 153 1.97 6.24 19.46
CA THR A 153 2.83 7.30 18.93
C THR A 153 3.81 6.71 17.91
N TYR A 154 4.36 7.58 17.07
CA TYR A 154 5.37 7.17 16.10
C TYR A 154 6.61 6.55 16.75
N GLU A 155 7.02 7.06 17.91
CA GLU A 155 8.15 6.57 18.69
C GLU A 155 7.89 5.17 19.26
N GLU A 156 6.68 4.93 19.77
CA GLU A 156 6.26 3.61 20.27
C GLU A 156 6.25 2.58 19.15
N ASP A 157 5.71 2.93 17.98
CA ASP A 157 5.70 2.07 16.80
C ASP A 157 7.11 1.74 16.32
N LEU A 158 8.01 2.71 16.27
CA LEU A 158 9.42 2.48 15.91
C LEU A 158 10.12 1.53 16.88
N GLU A 159 9.88 1.71 18.19
CA GLU A 159 10.47 0.83 19.20
C GLU A 159 9.89 -0.59 19.12
N ALA A 160 8.59 -0.73 18.90
CA ALA A 160 7.94 -2.01 18.69
C ALA A 160 8.49 -2.73 17.46
N MET A 161 8.63 -2.04 16.32
CA MET A 161 9.24 -2.60 15.10
C MET A 161 10.69 -3.07 15.31
N ARG A 162 11.49 -2.34 16.12
CA ARG A 162 12.87 -2.76 16.45
C ARG A 162 12.90 -4.05 17.25
N LYS A 163 11.94 -4.28 18.13
CA LYS A 163 11.84 -5.50 18.94
C LYS A 163 11.39 -6.71 18.14
N LEU A 164 10.69 -6.50 17.00
CA LEU A 164 10.24 -7.58 16.12
C LEU A 164 11.37 -8.22 15.31
N LEU A 165 12.40 -7.48 14.99
CA LEU A 165 13.55 -7.89 14.16
C LEU A 165 14.74 -8.31 15.01
#